data_d5255a73e57af98a132f13c83530fd81
#
_entry.id   d5255a73e57af98a132f13c83530fd81
#
_cell.length_a   1.000
_cell.length_b   1.000
_cell.length_c   1.000
_cell.angle_alpha   90.00
_cell.angle_beta   90.00
_cell.angle_gamma   90.00
#
_symmetry.space_group_name_H-M   'P 1'
#
loop_
_entity.id
_entity.type
_entity.pdbx_description
1 polymer ?
#
loop_
_entity_poly.entity_id
_entity_poly.type
_entity_poly.pdbx_seq_one_letter_code
_entity_poly.pdbx_strand_id
1 'polypeptide(L)' 'MDVCLYELLSETNRPEIVYANSLKEIEKYAKENNLEVGEEIKSYSPAMLLKYYKWVGSGNNPCVVSRQWKYDK' A
#
# COMPACT_ATOMS: atom_id res chain seq x y z
N MET A 1 0.08 -7.23 11.79
CA MET A 1 0.56 -6.17 10.90
C MET A 1 -0.62 -5.40 10.39
N ASP A 2 -0.71 -4.16 10.82
CA ASP A 2 -1.89 -3.33 10.54
C ASP A 2 -1.59 -2.29 9.48
N VAL A 3 -1.92 -2.60 8.26
CA VAL A 3 -1.80 -1.65 7.17
C VAL A 3 -3.16 -1.40 6.55
N CYS A 4 -3.31 -0.22 5.98
CA CYS A 4 -4.48 0.12 5.19
C CYS A 4 -4.16 -0.12 3.73
N LEU A 5 -5.06 -0.76 3.02
CA LEU A 5 -4.87 -1.17 1.65
C LEU A 5 -6.05 -0.70 0.82
N TYR A 6 -5.81 0.17 -0.15
CA TYR A 6 -6.87 0.77 -0.94
C TYR A 6 -6.54 0.80 -2.42
N GLU A 7 -7.58 0.71 -3.22
CA GLU A 7 -7.49 0.91 -4.65
C GLU A 7 -7.55 2.41 -4.95
N LEU A 8 -6.64 2.90 -5.77
CA LEU A 8 -6.65 4.29 -6.20
C LEU A 8 -6.98 4.34 -7.68
N LEU A 9 -7.91 5.23 -8.03
CA LEU A 9 -8.46 5.31 -9.37
C LEU A 9 -7.93 6.55 -10.09
N SER A 10 -7.71 6.40 -11.39
CA SER A 10 -7.23 7.48 -12.24
C SER A 10 -8.08 7.48 -13.51
N GLU A 11 -8.16 8.65 -14.15
CA GLU A 11 -8.93 8.79 -15.39
C GLU A 11 -8.26 8.11 -16.58
N THR A 12 -6.95 8.01 -16.55
CA THR A 12 -6.18 7.59 -17.72
C THR A 12 -5.42 6.30 -17.54
N ASN A 13 -5.19 5.88 -16.31
CA ASN A 13 -4.38 4.70 -16.03
C ASN A 13 -5.21 3.63 -15.35
N ARG A 14 -4.66 2.43 -15.32
CA ARG A 14 -5.27 1.32 -14.58
C ARG A 14 -5.32 1.64 -13.10
N PRO A 15 -6.30 1.09 -12.38
CA PRO A 15 -6.31 1.23 -10.93
C PRO A 15 -5.00 0.75 -10.32
N GLU A 16 -4.54 1.48 -9.31
CA GLU A 16 -3.32 1.14 -8.59
C GLU A 16 -3.69 0.78 -7.16
N ILE A 17 -3.15 -0.30 -6.64
CA ILE A 17 -3.41 -0.68 -5.26
C ILE A 17 -2.20 -0.31 -4.42
N VAL A 18 -2.44 0.49 -3.38
CA VAL A 18 -1.38 0.99 -2.51
C VAL A 18 -1.70 0.66 -1.06
N TYR A 19 -0.68 0.67 -0.22
CA TYR A 19 -0.87 0.44 1.20
C TYR A 19 0.03 1.34 2.03
N ALA A 20 -0.44 1.63 3.25
CA ALA A 20 0.25 2.52 4.16
C ALA A 20 -0.18 2.19 5.59
N ASN A 21 0.39 2.89 6.55
CA ASN A 21 0.03 2.69 7.96
C ASN A 21 -1.35 3.24 8.31
N SER A 22 -1.84 4.20 7.54
CA SER A 22 -3.15 4.81 7.80
C SER A 22 -3.78 5.29 6.51
N LEU A 23 -5.09 5.48 6.55
CA LEU A 23 -5.82 6.02 5.42
C LEU A 23 -5.36 7.43 5.08
N LYS A 24 -4.98 8.20 6.08
CA LYS A 24 -4.50 9.56 5.88
C LYS A 24 -3.30 9.62 4.94
N GLU A 25 -2.39 8.68 5.09
CA GLU A 25 -1.22 8.61 4.22
C GLU A 25 -1.61 8.25 2.79
N ILE A 26 -2.59 7.38 2.65
CA ILE A 26 -3.09 6.99 1.34
C ILE A 26 -3.79 8.17 0.67
N GLU A 27 -4.58 8.91 1.43
CA GLU A 27 -5.26 10.10 0.90
C GLU A 27 -4.26 11.16 0.45
N LYS A 28 -3.19 11.33 1.21
CA LYS A 28 -2.14 12.28 0.85
C LYS A 28 -1.48 11.90 -0.47
N TYR A 29 -1.12 10.64 -0.60
CA TYR A 29 -0.53 10.13 -1.84
C TYR A 29 -1.46 10.31 -3.03
N ALA A 30 -2.73 9.99 -2.84
CA ALA A 30 -3.73 10.12 -3.90
C ALA A 30 -3.86 11.57 -4.35
N LYS A 31 -3.92 12.49 -3.40
CA LYS A 31 -4.02 13.92 -3.72
C LYS A 31 -2.80 14.42 -4.48
N GLU A 32 -1.62 13.99 -4.07
CA GLU A 32 -0.37 14.41 -4.72
C GLU A 32 -0.25 13.88 -6.14
N ASN A 33 -0.93 12.80 -6.45
CA ASN A 33 -0.84 12.14 -7.74
C ASN A 33 -2.13 12.23 -8.56
N ASN A 34 -3.08 13.07 -8.14
CA ASN A 34 -4.36 13.25 -8.83
C ASN A 34 -5.14 11.95 -8.99
N LEU A 35 -5.19 11.19 -7.93
CA LEU A 35 -5.91 9.92 -7.90
C LEU A 35 -7.08 10.00 -6.91
N GLU A 36 -8.07 9.14 -7.10
CA GLU A 36 -9.19 9.05 -6.17
C GLU A 36 -9.07 7.77 -5.36
N VAL A 37 -9.39 7.87 -4.07
CA VAL A 37 -9.41 6.71 -3.20
C VAL A 37 -10.67 5.90 -3.50
N GLY A 38 -10.47 4.66 -3.91
CA GLY A 38 -11.57 3.75 -4.21
C GLY A 38 -11.89 2.83 -3.05
N GLU A 39 -12.03 1.55 -3.33
CA GLU A 39 -12.44 0.59 -2.32
C GLU A 39 -11.29 0.09 -1.47
N GLU A 40 -11.59 -0.20 -0.22
CA GLU A 40 -10.64 -0.84 0.68
C GLU A 40 -10.49 -2.31 0.31
N ILE A 41 -9.26 -2.79 0.28
CA ILE A 41 -8.97 -4.20 0.05
C ILE A 41 -8.82 -4.87 1.41
N LYS A 42 -9.69 -5.78 1.73
CA LYS A 42 -9.73 -6.38 3.07
C LYS A 42 -9.05 -7.72 3.18
N SER A 43 -8.78 -8.36 2.05
CA SER A 43 -8.15 -9.67 2.05
C SER A 43 -6.83 -9.62 1.31
N TYR A 44 -5.75 -9.91 2.00
CA TYR A 44 -4.41 -9.84 1.42
C TYR A 44 -3.43 -10.65 2.25
N SER A 45 -2.26 -10.92 1.68
CA SER A 45 -1.16 -11.54 2.41
C SER A 45 0.07 -10.63 2.31
N PRO A 46 1.01 -10.72 3.25
CA PRO A 46 2.24 -9.90 3.18
C PRO A 46 3.02 -10.10 1.89
N ALA A 47 3.02 -11.32 1.36
CA ALA A 47 3.71 -11.60 0.11
C ALA A 47 3.09 -10.85 -1.06
N MET A 48 1.76 -10.74 -1.09
CA MET A 48 1.06 -10.00 -2.13
C MET A 48 1.37 -8.51 -2.04
N LEU A 49 1.46 -7.98 -0.82
CA LEU A 49 1.78 -6.57 -0.63
C LEU A 49 3.14 -6.24 -1.22
N LEU A 50 4.13 -7.07 -0.96
CA LEU A 50 5.48 -6.83 -1.47
C LEU A 50 5.60 -7.02 -2.98
N LYS A 51 4.85 -7.97 -3.52
CA LYS A 51 5.01 -8.35 -4.90
C LYS A 51 4.19 -7.51 -5.88
N TYR A 52 2.97 -7.16 -5.49
CA TYR A 52 2.03 -6.54 -6.42
C TYR A 52 1.61 -5.13 -6.07
N TYR A 53 1.77 -4.71 -4.82
CA TYR A 53 1.21 -3.46 -4.34
C TYR A 53 2.30 -2.50 -3.92
N LYS A 54 1.98 -1.21 -3.88
CA LYS A 54 2.96 -0.18 -3.63
C LYS A 54 2.84 0.38 -2.22
N TRP A 55 3.96 0.45 -1.52
CA TRP A 55 4.02 1.09 -0.20
C TRP A 55 4.10 2.59 -0.38
N VAL A 56 3.14 3.31 0.19
CA VAL A 56 3.10 4.77 0.08
C VAL A 56 3.10 5.45 1.45
N GLY A 57 3.29 4.68 2.51
CA GLY A 57 3.33 5.23 3.85
C GLY A 57 4.68 5.83 4.19
N SER A 58 4.71 6.54 5.32
CA SER A 58 5.97 7.07 5.84
C SER A 58 6.73 5.98 6.57
N GLY A 59 8.05 6.12 6.61
CA GLY A 59 8.90 5.17 7.30
C GLY A 59 9.12 3.91 6.49
N ASN A 60 9.64 2.89 7.17
CA ASN A 60 9.96 1.63 6.52
C ASN A 60 8.73 0.78 6.30
N ASN A 61 8.71 0.10 5.15
CA ASN A 61 7.65 -0.82 4.84
C ASN A 61 7.70 -2.01 5.81
N PRO A 62 6.69 -2.22 6.64
CA PRO A 62 6.72 -3.30 7.64
C PRO A 62 6.81 -4.69 7.03
N CYS A 63 6.31 -4.87 5.81
CA CYS A 63 6.41 -6.17 5.15
C CYS A 63 7.84 -6.49 4.75
N VAL A 64 8.58 -5.49 4.31
CA VAL A 64 9.99 -5.65 3.97
C VAL A 64 10.80 -6.00 5.19
N VAL A 65 10.56 -5.29 6.29
CA VAL A 65 11.28 -5.54 7.54
C VAL A 65 11.05 -6.97 8.02
N SER A 66 9.80 -7.41 8.03
CA SER A 66 9.47 -8.77 8.46
C SER A 66 10.15 -9.82 7.59
N ARG A 67 10.15 -9.61 6.29
CA ARG A 67 10.76 -10.55 5.36
C ARG A 67 12.27 -10.60 5.52
N GLN A 68 12.88 -9.46 5.69
CA GLN A 68 14.32 -9.35 5.89
C GLN A 68 14.75 -10.10 7.14
N TRP A 69 13.97 -9.94 8.19
CA TRP A 69 14.23 -10.62 9.44
C TRP A 69 14.28 -12.13 9.27
N LYS A 70 13.44 -12.66 8.41
CA LYS A 70 13.40 -14.08 8.12
C LYS A 70 14.67 -14.60 7.46
N TYR A 71 15.29 -13.80 6.66
CA TYR A 71 16.47 -14.21 5.93
C TYR A 71 17.77 -14.06 6.71
N ASP A 72 17.71 -13.37 7.81
CA ASP A 72 18.88 -13.11 8.64
C ASP A 72 19.21 -14.26 9.58
N LYS A 73 19.01 -15.40 9.15
CA LYS A 73 19.25 -16.57 10.00
C LYS A 73 20.58 -17.22 9.73
#